data_a92de592ded3abe31d7ebd4518feadb8
#
_entry.id   a92de592ded3abe31d7ebd4518feadb8
#
_cell.length_a   1.000
_cell.length_b   1.000
_cell.length_c   1.000
_cell.angle_alpha   90.00
_cell.angle_beta   90.00
_cell.angle_gamma   90.00
#
_symmetry.space_group_name_H-M   'P 1'
#
loop_
_entity.id
_entity.type
_entity.pdbx_description
1 polymer ?
#
loop_
_entity_poly.entity_id
_entity_poly.type
_entity_poly.pdbx_seq_one_letter_code
_entity_poly.pdbx_strand_id
1 'polypeptide(L)'
;MQSVGIKGMGYYVPENVFTNFDFEKIIDTSDEWIRTRTGIVERRFASKDQATSDLACEAALKAIESAKINKEDIDMIILATVTPDYIAQGAACIVQNKLGLTSIPCFDLNAACTGFIYGLEVAYSLVKSGLYKNVLVIGAETLSRIIDMQNRNTCVLFGDGAAAAIVGQVEEGYGFLGLSIGAEGEDDMILKVPAGGSKKPNDEETIKNRENFVIMKGQDVFKFAVSTLPKVTLDALEKAKLEVNDLAMVFPHQANLRIIESAAKRMKFPLEKFYMNLSRYGNTSSASVGIALGEAIEKGLVKKGDNIALTGFGGGLTYGSAIIKWAY
;
A
#
# COMPACT_ATOMS: atom_id res chain seq x y z
N MET A 1 30.04 -2.83 0.71
CA MET A 1 28.90 -2.92 1.68
C MET A 1 27.80 -3.76 1.04
N GLN A 2 27.12 -4.61 1.81
CA GLN A 2 26.09 -5.50 1.32
C GLN A 2 24.91 -4.70 0.73
N SER A 3 24.53 -4.97 -0.53
CA SER A 3 23.35 -4.39 -1.17
C SER A 3 22.10 -5.13 -0.72
N VAL A 4 21.06 -4.38 -0.37
CA VAL A 4 19.76 -4.92 0.08
C VAL A 4 18.67 -4.40 -0.86
N GLY A 5 17.79 -5.29 -1.29
CA GLY A 5 16.72 -4.95 -2.22
C GLY A 5 15.56 -5.94 -2.17
N ILE A 6 14.64 -5.77 -3.09
CA ILE A 6 13.53 -6.71 -3.29
C ILE A 6 14.04 -7.87 -4.15
N LYS A 7 13.82 -9.09 -3.68
CA LYS A 7 14.19 -10.36 -4.35
C LYS A 7 13.03 -10.99 -5.09
N GLY A 8 11.81 -10.71 -4.67
CA GLY A 8 10.59 -11.22 -5.27
C GLY A 8 9.39 -10.41 -4.85
N MET A 9 8.42 -10.31 -5.75
CA MET A 9 7.15 -9.60 -5.55
C MET A 9 5.98 -10.52 -5.85
N GLY A 10 4.90 -10.32 -5.09
CA GLY A 10 3.62 -10.94 -5.36
C GLY A 10 2.48 -9.99 -5.02
N TYR A 11 1.33 -10.17 -5.64
CA TYR A 11 0.12 -9.46 -5.28
C TYR A 11 -1.12 -10.33 -5.46
N TYR A 12 -2.17 -9.96 -4.76
CA TYR A 12 -3.47 -10.58 -4.88
C TYR A 12 -4.57 -9.51 -4.81
N VAL A 13 -5.55 -9.63 -5.67
CA VAL A 13 -6.78 -8.84 -5.63
C VAL A 13 -7.97 -9.81 -5.67
N PRO A 14 -9.03 -9.57 -4.87
CA PRO A 14 -10.22 -10.43 -4.89
C PRO A 14 -10.85 -10.53 -6.27
N GLU A 15 -11.50 -11.67 -6.56
CA GLU A 15 -12.16 -11.90 -7.84
C GLU A 15 -13.45 -11.09 -8.00
N ASN A 16 -14.11 -10.75 -6.89
CA ASN A 16 -15.38 -10.05 -6.89
C ASN A 16 -15.21 -8.59 -7.33
N VAL A 17 -15.62 -8.28 -8.53
CA VAL A 17 -15.61 -6.94 -9.14
C VAL A 17 -16.83 -6.16 -8.69
N PHE A 18 -16.60 -4.94 -8.17
CA PHE A 18 -17.66 -4.00 -7.84
C PHE A 18 -17.47 -2.73 -8.67
N THR A 19 -18.42 -2.48 -9.59
CA THR A 19 -18.33 -1.39 -10.57
C THR A 19 -18.98 -0.10 -10.06
N ASN A 20 -18.76 1.01 -10.77
CA ASN A 20 -19.47 2.25 -10.49
C ASN A 20 -20.99 2.09 -10.71
N PHE A 21 -21.43 1.27 -11.69
CA PHE A 21 -22.84 0.96 -11.94
C PHE A 21 -23.48 0.18 -10.78
N ASP A 22 -22.70 -0.56 -9.99
CA ASP A 22 -23.22 -1.21 -8.80
C ASP A 22 -23.48 -0.19 -7.68
N PHE A 23 -22.67 0.87 -7.58
CA PHE A 23 -22.94 1.98 -6.67
C PHE A 23 -24.20 2.77 -7.06
N GLU A 24 -24.48 2.97 -8.35
CA GLU A 24 -25.69 3.66 -8.82
C GLU A 24 -26.98 2.98 -8.33
N LYS A 25 -26.93 1.66 -8.05
CA LYS A 25 -28.08 0.88 -7.55
C LYS A 25 -28.35 1.11 -6.04
N ILE A 26 -27.37 1.62 -5.30
CA ILE A 26 -27.44 1.66 -3.83
C ILE A 26 -27.30 3.05 -3.22
N ILE A 27 -26.72 4.01 -3.96
CA ILE A 27 -26.53 5.40 -3.50
C ILE A 27 -26.77 6.39 -4.65
N ASP A 28 -27.05 7.63 -4.32
CA ASP A 28 -27.17 8.73 -5.30
C ASP A 28 -25.80 9.12 -5.86
N THR A 29 -25.39 8.49 -6.96
CA THR A 29 -24.13 8.71 -7.68
C THR A 29 -24.25 8.31 -9.16
N SER A 30 -23.21 8.54 -9.95
CA SER A 30 -23.11 8.02 -11.33
C SER A 30 -21.67 7.59 -11.66
N ASP A 31 -21.52 6.67 -12.64
CA ASP A 31 -20.22 6.29 -13.19
C ASP A 31 -19.42 7.52 -13.63
N GLU A 32 -20.07 8.45 -14.34
CA GLU A 32 -19.44 9.70 -14.78
C GLU A 32 -18.94 10.54 -13.60
N TRP A 33 -19.74 10.68 -12.52
CA TRP A 33 -19.37 11.44 -11.34
C TRP A 33 -18.15 10.82 -10.62
N ILE A 34 -18.12 9.49 -10.45
CA ILE A 34 -17.03 8.79 -9.81
C ILE A 34 -15.77 8.89 -10.67
N ARG A 35 -15.86 8.56 -11.94
CA ARG A 35 -14.75 8.51 -12.89
C ARG A 35 -14.08 9.87 -13.05
N THR A 36 -14.85 10.93 -13.26
CA THR A 36 -14.30 12.28 -13.46
C THR A 36 -13.62 12.84 -12.23
N ARG A 37 -14.03 12.41 -11.01
CA ARG A 37 -13.46 12.91 -9.75
C ARG A 37 -12.29 12.08 -9.24
N THR A 38 -12.25 10.81 -9.55
CA THR A 38 -11.32 9.86 -8.95
C THR A 38 -10.44 9.14 -9.97
N GLY A 39 -10.91 8.92 -11.18
CA GLY A 39 -10.34 8.03 -12.19
C GLY A 39 -10.74 6.56 -12.00
N ILE A 40 -11.54 6.21 -10.98
CA ILE A 40 -11.91 4.83 -10.63
C ILE A 40 -13.12 4.39 -11.45
N VAL A 41 -13.06 3.20 -12.04
CA VAL A 41 -14.14 2.56 -12.81
C VAL A 41 -14.72 1.38 -12.04
N GLU A 42 -13.84 0.58 -11.44
CA GLU A 42 -14.17 -0.59 -10.64
C GLU A 42 -13.19 -0.77 -9.48
N ARG A 43 -13.55 -1.62 -8.55
CA ARG A 43 -12.68 -2.06 -7.44
C ARG A 43 -12.96 -3.52 -7.17
N ARG A 44 -12.17 -4.09 -6.27
CA ARG A 44 -12.31 -5.47 -5.84
C ARG A 44 -12.73 -5.51 -4.39
N PHE A 45 -13.68 -6.36 -4.04
CA PHE A 45 -14.11 -6.57 -2.67
C PHE A 45 -13.91 -8.04 -2.28
N ALA A 46 -13.32 -8.26 -1.14
CA ALA A 46 -13.16 -9.57 -0.55
C ALA A 46 -14.52 -10.24 -0.32
N SER A 47 -14.60 -11.54 -0.55
CA SER A 47 -15.77 -12.33 -0.21
C SER A 47 -16.00 -12.36 1.30
N LYS A 48 -17.19 -12.79 1.75
CA LYS A 48 -17.55 -12.75 3.18
C LYS A 48 -16.65 -13.64 4.06
N ASP A 49 -16.11 -14.69 3.48
CA ASP A 49 -15.22 -15.67 4.09
C ASP A 49 -13.73 -15.33 3.98
N GLN A 50 -13.37 -14.24 3.28
CA GLN A 50 -12.00 -13.73 3.21
C GLN A 50 -11.77 -12.60 4.21
N ALA A 51 -10.69 -12.70 4.98
CA ALA A 51 -10.16 -11.65 5.84
C ALA A 51 -8.85 -11.08 5.25
N THR A 52 -8.29 -10.07 5.86
CA THR A 52 -7.04 -9.44 5.42
C THR A 52 -5.89 -10.44 5.36
N SER A 53 -5.80 -11.36 6.33
CA SER A 53 -4.77 -12.39 6.36
C SER A 53 -4.88 -13.39 5.20
N ASP A 54 -6.08 -13.63 4.63
CA ASP A 54 -6.25 -14.48 3.46
C ASP A 54 -5.63 -13.84 2.21
N LEU A 55 -5.96 -12.55 1.98
CA LEU A 55 -5.39 -11.80 0.88
C LEU A 55 -3.86 -11.69 1.01
N ALA A 56 -3.40 -11.42 2.23
CA ALA A 56 -1.97 -11.34 2.56
C ALA A 56 -1.22 -12.63 2.26
N CYS A 57 -1.82 -13.79 2.60
CA CYS A 57 -1.23 -15.10 2.36
C CYS A 57 -1.06 -15.40 0.86
N GLU A 58 -2.09 -15.10 0.05
CA GLU A 58 -2.02 -15.27 -1.41
C GLU A 58 -0.91 -14.42 -2.04
N ALA A 59 -0.80 -13.15 -1.63
CA ALA A 59 0.28 -12.28 -2.10
C ALA A 59 1.66 -12.78 -1.66
N ALA A 60 1.77 -13.26 -0.40
CA ALA A 60 3.01 -13.79 0.16
C ALA A 60 3.51 -15.03 -0.59
N LEU A 61 2.64 -15.98 -0.91
CA LEU A 61 3.00 -17.19 -1.67
C LEU A 61 3.57 -16.84 -3.04
N LYS A 62 2.97 -15.89 -3.76
CA LYS A 62 3.48 -15.40 -5.05
C LYS A 62 4.83 -14.69 -4.91
N ALA A 63 5.05 -13.92 -3.83
CA ALA A 63 6.31 -13.25 -3.58
C ALA A 63 7.44 -14.26 -3.30
N ILE A 64 7.16 -15.32 -2.54
CA ILE A 64 8.08 -16.42 -2.26
C ILE A 64 8.46 -17.16 -3.56
N GLU A 65 7.47 -17.50 -4.38
CA GLU A 65 7.68 -18.12 -5.68
C GLU A 65 8.54 -17.23 -6.59
N SER A 66 8.20 -15.95 -6.69
CA SER A 66 8.95 -14.96 -7.48
C SER A 66 10.40 -14.82 -7.01
N ALA A 67 10.65 -14.86 -5.69
CA ALA A 67 11.99 -14.81 -5.12
C ALA A 67 12.78 -16.10 -5.31
N LYS A 68 12.15 -17.20 -5.73
CA LYS A 68 12.74 -18.54 -5.87
C LYS A 68 13.43 -19.04 -4.61
N ILE A 69 12.80 -18.81 -3.45
CA ILE A 69 13.25 -19.29 -2.14
C ILE A 69 12.23 -20.27 -1.57
N ASN A 70 12.66 -21.07 -0.57
CA ASN A 70 11.71 -21.83 0.21
C ASN A 70 11.04 -20.92 1.25
N LYS A 71 9.81 -21.22 1.66
CA LYS A 71 9.13 -20.44 2.69
C LYS A 71 9.87 -20.46 4.04
N GLU A 72 10.57 -21.56 4.32
CA GLU A 72 11.40 -21.74 5.52
C GLU A 72 12.64 -20.84 5.54
N ASP A 73 13.00 -20.21 4.42
CA ASP A 73 14.08 -19.24 4.33
C ASP A 73 13.65 -17.83 4.80
N ILE A 74 12.38 -17.64 5.15
CA ILE A 74 11.85 -16.38 5.70
C ILE A 74 12.20 -16.28 7.18
N ASP A 75 12.88 -15.21 7.54
CA ASP A 75 13.33 -14.97 8.93
C ASP A 75 12.36 -14.10 9.74
N MET A 76 11.50 -13.30 9.07
CA MET A 76 10.56 -12.37 9.71
C MET A 76 9.40 -12.03 8.77
N ILE A 77 8.22 -11.73 9.34
CA ILE A 77 7.06 -11.17 8.63
C ILE A 77 6.71 -9.80 9.20
N ILE A 78 6.57 -8.80 8.33
CA ILE A 78 6.02 -7.47 8.63
C ILE A 78 4.77 -7.29 7.79
N LEU A 79 3.60 -7.16 8.43
CA LEU A 79 2.34 -6.92 7.76
C LEU A 79 1.86 -5.49 8.01
N ALA A 80 1.80 -4.68 6.97
CA ALA A 80 1.22 -3.35 7.03
C ALA A 80 -0.28 -3.40 6.73
N THR A 81 -1.11 -2.99 7.70
CA THR A 81 -2.56 -2.99 7.57
C THR A 81 -3.24 -2.01 8.52
N VAL A 82 -4.40 -1.47 8.12
CA VAL A 82 -5.36 -0.75 8.99
C VAL A 82 -6.62 -1.58 9.23
N THR A 83 -6.73 -2.73 8.59
CA THR A 83 -7.87 -3.66 8.66
C THR A 83 -7.43 -5.06 9.10
N PRO A 84 -6.77 -5.20 10.28
CA PRO A 84 -6.35 -6.52 10.77
C PRO A 84 -7.59 -7.41 11.02
N ASP A 85 -7.40 -8.72 10.97
CA ASP A 85 -8.47 -9.70 11.24
C ASP A 85 -9.09 -9.49 12.63
N TYR A 86 -8.27 -9.16 13.63
CA TYR A 86 -8.65 -8.90 15.01
C TYR A 86 -7.87 -7.71 15.59
N ILE A 87 -8.47 -7.01 16.55
CA ILE A 87 -7.84 -5.84 17.18
C ILE A 87 -6.63 -6.23 18.03
N ALA A 88 -6.70 -7.34 18.76
CA ALA A 88 -5.68 -7.72 19.74
C ALA A 88 -4.65 -8.72 19.21
N GLN A 89 -5.02 -9.55 18.24
CA GLN A 89 -4.11 -10.52 17.63
C GLN A 89 -3.54 -9.92 16.33
N GLY A 90 -2.22 -9.85 16.21
CA GLY A 90 -1.59 -9.41 14.98
C GLY A 90 -1.94 -10.31 13.79
N ALA A 91 -2.38 -9.73 12.70
CA ALA A 91 -2.71 -10.45 11.46
C ALA A 91 -1.46 -11.11 10.85
N ALA A 92 -0.27 -10.57 11.09
CA ALA A 92 1.00 -11.19 10.71
C ALA A 92 1.19 -12.58 11.33
N CYS A 93 0.73 -12.79 12.58
CA CYS A 93 0.78 -14.11 13.24
C CYS A 93 -0.19 -15.10 12.58
N ILE A 94 -1.33 -14.61 12.09
CA ILE A 94 -2.30 -15.45 11.37
C ILE A 94 -1.72 -15.85 10.01
N VAL A 95 -1.09 -14.92 9.30
CA VAL A 95 -0.37 -15.20 8.03
C VAL A 95 0.76 -16.20 8.26
N GLN A 96 1.56 -16.04 9.31
CA GLN A 96 2.61 -16.98 9.70
C GLN A 96 2.05 -18.41 9.81
N ASN A 97 0.95 -18.57 10.55
CA ASN A 97 0.30 -19.86 10.72
C ASN A 97 -0.24 -20.43 9.41
N LYS A 98 -0.91 -19.61 8.58
CA LYS A 98 -1.44 -20.02 7.26
C LYS A 98 -0.34 -20.45 6.29
N LEU A 99 0.83 -19.81 6.35
CA LEU A 99 2.02 -20.22 5.58
C LEU A 99 2.67 -21.49 6.12
N GLY A 100 2.25 -21.98 7.31
CA GLY A 100 2.85 -23.13 7.99
C GLY A 100 4.25 -22.82 8.53
N LEU A 101 4.54 -21.57 8.83
CA LEU A 101 5.78 -21.13 9.43
C LEU A 101 5.66 -21.11 10.95
N THR A 102 6.76 -21.39 11.65
CA THR A 102 6.81 -21.42 13.12
C THR A 102 8.07 -20.73 13.62
N SER A 103 7.97 -20.15 14.81
CA SER A 103 9.13 -19.60 15.55
C SER A 103 9.89 -18.46 14.86
N ILE A 104 9.31 -17.80 13.87
CA ILE A 104 9.87 -16.57 13.30
C ILE A 104 9.13 -15.35 13.88
N PRO A 105 9.82 -14.23 14.15
CA PRO A 105 9.16 -13.01 14.59
C PRO A 105 8.22 -12.47 13.50
N CYS A 106 7.06 -12.00 13.94
CA CYS A 106 6.08 -11.35 13.08
C CYS A 106 5.33 -10.26 13.83
N PHE A 107 4.97 -9.18 13.15
CA PHE A 107 4.20 -8.08 13.72
C PHE A 107 3.45 -7.30 12.66
N ASP A 108 2.35 -6.64 13.10
CA ASP A 108 1.62 -5.69 12.29
C ASP A 108 2.21 -4.30 12.41
N LEU A 109 2.24 -3.57 11.30
CA LEU A 109 2.67 -2.19 11.21
C LEU A 109 1.49 -1.34 10.73
N ASN A 110 1.19 -0.25 11.44
CA ASN A 110 0.17 0.71 11.01
C ASN A 110 0.82 2.06 10.68
N ALA A 111 0.91 2.36 9.39
CA ALA A 111 1.24 3.66 8.82
C ALA A 111 0.26 3.99 7.67
N ALA A 112 -0.95 3.50 7.77
CA ALA A 112 -2.02 3.64 6.78
C ALA A 112 -1.52 3.34 5.35
N CYS A 113 -1.86 4.19 4.37
CA CYS A 113 -1.53 3.95 2.96
C CYS A 113 -0.02 3.92 2.64
N THR A 114 0.83 4.37 3.55
CA THR A 114 2.30 4.27 3.41
C THR A 114 2.89 3.02 4.05
N GLY A 115 2.06 2.19 4.66
CA GLY A 115 2.49 1.05 5.47
C GLY A 115 3.45 0.10 4.74
N PHE A 116 3.21 -0.19 3.45
CA PHE A 116 4.12 -1.02 2.66
C PHE A 116 5.52 -0.39 2.53
N ILE A 117 5.60 0.92 2.26
CA ILE A 117 6.88 1.64 2.13
C ILE A 117 7.62 1.68 3.48
N TYR A 118 6.90 1.94 4.58
CA TYR A 118 7.45 1.86 5.94
C TYR A 118 7.99 0.46 6.25
N GLY A 119 7.21 -0.58 5.92
CA GLY A 119 7.63 -1.96 6.08
C GLY A 119 8.90 -2.28 5.29
N LEU A 120 9.03 -1.77 4.07
CA LEU A 120 10.24 -1.92 3.25
C LEU A 120 11.45 -1.24 3.88
N GLU A 121 11.30 -0.04 4.48
CA GLU A 121 12.41 0.65 5.17
C GLU A 121 12.84 -0.08 6.45
N VAL A 122 11.89 -0.59 7.23
CA VAL A 122 12.17 -1.42 8.40
C VAL A 122 12.91 -2.69 7.99
N ALA A 123 12.41 -3.40 6.97
CA ALA A 123 13.03 -4.62 6.46
C ALA A 123 14.43 -4.36 5.90
N TYR A 124 14.61 -3.26 5.13
CA TYR A 124 15.92 -2.83 4.67
C TYR A 124 16.90 -2.67 5.82
N SER A 125 16.50 -1.97 6.89
CA SER A 125 17.36 -1.71 8.05
C SER A 125 17.74 -3.00 8.78
N LEU A 126 16.81 -3.93 8.96
CA LEU A 126 17.01 -5.22 9.59
C LEU A 126 17.94 -6.14 8.77
N VAL A 127 17.77 -6.21 7.46
CA VAL A 127 18.65 -6.98 6.58
C VAL A 127 20.03 -6.32 6.49
N LYS A 128 20.09 -4.99 6.39
CA LYS A 128 21.35 -4.24 6.30
C LYS A 128 22.21 -4.37 7.56
N SER A 129 21.59 -4.48 8.74
CA SER A 129 22.28 -4.75 10.01
C SER A 129 22.84 -6.19 10.12
N GLY A 130 22.43 -7.10 9.22
CA GLY A 130 22.79 -8.51 9.26
C GLY A 130 21.96 -9.35 10.24
N LEU A 131 20.93 -8.76 10.87
CA LEU A 131 20.09 -9.47 11.84
C LEU A 131 19.21 -10.52 11.18
N TYR A 132 18.68 -10.22 9.98
CA TYR A 132 17.87 -11.13 9.18
C TYR A 132 18.36 -11.17 7.73
N LYS A 133 18.09 -12.29 7.03
CA LYS A 133 18.49 -12.50 5.63
C LYS A 133 17.35 -12.24 4.66
N ASN A 134 16.15 -12.71 4.98
CA ASN A 134 14.95 -12.55 4.16
C ASN A 134 13.78 -12.10 5.04
N VAL A 135 13.30 -10.90 4.82
CA VAL A 135 12.13 -10.34 5.51
C VAL A 135 10.97 -10.28 4.51
N LEU A 136 9.86 -10.91 4.86
CA LEU A 136 8.61 -10.83 4.11
C LEU A 136 7.86 -9.59 4.55
N VAL A 137 7.71 -8.62 3.66
CA VAL A 137 6.94 -7.39 3.87
C VAL A 137 5.63 -7.51 3.09
N ILE A 138 4.50 -7.30 3.76
CA ILE A 138 3.17 -7.39 3.17
C ILE A 138 2.43 -6.08 3.44
N GLY A 139 1.71 -5.56 2.43
CA GLY A 139 0.66 -4.57 2.61
C GLY A 139 -0.66 -5.22 2.21
N ALA A 140 -1.64 -5.28 3.12
CA ALA A 140 -2.89 -5.97 2.86
C ALA A 140 -4.08 -5.27 3.54
N GLU A 141 -5.20 -5.19 2.83
CA GLU A 141 -6.38 -4.48 3.32
C GLU A 141 -7.68 -5.13 2.86
N THR A 142 -8.67 -5.13 3.75
CA THR A 142 -10.08 -5.36 3.47
C THR A 142 -10.89 -4.10 3.82
N LEU A 143 -10.64 -3.00 3.10
CA LEU A 143 -11.27 -1.70 3.37
C LEU A 143 -12.78 -1.73 3.19
N SER A 144 -13.29 -2.66 2.36
CA SER A 144 -14.73 -2.90 2.21
C SER A 144 -15.44 -3.18 3.54
N ARG A 145 -14.71 -3.59 4.59
CA ARG A 145 -15.24 -3.87 5.94
C ARG A 145 -15.45 -2.62 6.78
N ILE A 146 -14.75 -1.54 6.47
CA ILE A 146 -14.77 -0.30 7.26
C ILE A 146 -15.29 0.91 6.47
N ILE A 147 -15.77 0.75 5.24
CA ILE A 147 -16.44 1.81 4.48
C ILE A 147 -17.94 1.84 4.75
N ASP A 148 -18.48 3.05 4.86
CA ASP A 148 -19.92 3.27 4.92
C ASP A 148 -20.52 3.28 3.51
N MET A 149 -21.21 2.23 3.12
CA MET A 149 -21.85 2.12 1.80
C MET A 149 -22.94 3.17 1.54
N GLN A 150 -23.35 3.94 2.56
CA GLN A 150 -24.28 5.07 2.42
C GLN A 150 -23.56 6.41 2.23
N ASN A 151 -22.23 6.46 2.41
CA ASN A 151 -21.44 7.67 2.26
C ASN A 151 -20.69 7.66 0.93
N ARG A 152 -21.28 8.28 -0.11
CA ARG A 152 -20.66 8.35 -1.45
C ARG A 152 -19.30 9.03 -1.50
N ASN A 153 -18.93 9.82 -0.49
CA ASN A 153 -17.64 10.51 -0.48
C ASN A 153 -16.47 9.56 -0.14
N THR A 154 -16.77 8.42 0.46
CA THR A 154 -15.76 7.43 0.87
C THR A 154 -15.95 6.08 0.20
N CYS A 155 -17.17 5.53 0.12
CA CYS A 155 -17.38 4.16 -0.36
C CYS A 155 -16.92 3.92 -1.80
N VAL A 156 -17.01 4.94 -2.66
CA VAL A 156 -16.62 4.84 -4.08
C VAL A 156 -15.11 4.82 -4.32
N LEU A 157 -14.30 5.08 -3.28
CA LEU A 157 -12.85 5.24 -3.41
C LEU A 157 -12.10 3.94 -3.19
N PHE A 158 -12.49 3.16 -2.19
CA PHE A 158 -11.68 2.10 -1.64
C PHE A 158 -11.94 0.74 -2.28
N GLY A 159 -10.92 -0.10 -2.31
CA GLY A 159 -10.97 -1.49 -2.70
C GLY A 159 -10.08 -2.35 -1.78
N ASP A 160 -10.19 -3.67 -1.93
CA ASP A 160 -9.46 -4.66 -1.16
C ASP A 160 -8.32 -5.26 -1.99
N GLY A 161 -7.25 -5.66 -1.34
CA GLY A 161 -6.13 -6.31 -1.99
C GLY A 161 -4.91 -6.45 -1.09
N ALA A 162 -3.92 -7.17 -1.58
CA ALA A 162 -2.65 -7.38 -0.90
C ALA A 162 -1.47 -7.35 -1.87
N ALA A 163 -0.32 -6.94 -1.38
CA ALA A 163 0.95 -7.08 -2.07
C ALA A 163 2.03 -7.50 -1.07
N ALA A 164 3.00 -8.26 -1.55
CA ALA A 164 4.09 -8.75 -0.72
C ALA A 164 5.43 -8.64 -1.46
N ALA A 165 6.50 -8.41 -0.69
CA ALA A 165 7.87 -8.34 -1.16
C ALA A 165 8.79 -9.17 -0.24
N ILE A 166 9.70 -9.93 -0.84
CA ILE A 166 10.83 -10.50 -0.10
C ILE A 166 11.98 -9.51 -0.16
N VAL A 167 12.33 -8.95 0.99
CA VAL A 167 13.49 -8.05 1.14
C VAL A 167 14.68 -8.87 1.61
N GLY A 168 15.78 -8.77 0.91
CA GLY A 168 16.98 -9.52 1.23
C GLY A 168 18.19 -8.97 0.50
N GLN A 169 19.32 -9.72 0.61
CA GLN A 169 20.55 -9.37 -0.07
C GLN A 169 20.39 -9.53 -1.59
N VAL A 170 20.87 -8.55 -2.34
CA VAL A 170 20.91 -8.54 -3.81
C VAL A 170 22.33 -8.28 -4.33
N GLU A 171 22.51 -8.40 -5.65
CA GLU A 171 23.78 -8.11 -6.34
C GLU A 171 24.27 -6.69 -6.02
N GLU A 172 25.57 -6.51 -5.92
CA GLU A 172 26.19 -5.22 -5.61
C GLU A 172 25.80 -4.15 -6.65
N GLY A 173 25.45 -2.95 -6.16
CA GLY A 173 24.99 -1.84 -7.00
C GLY A 173 23.50 -1.84 -7.32
N TYR A 174 22.75 -2.86 -6.86
CA TYR A 174 21.29 -2.93 -6.96
C TYR A 174 20.60 -2.76 -5.60
N GLY A 175 19.27 -2.71 -5.60
CA GLY A 175 18.45 -2.62 -4.40
C GLY A 175 18.10 -1.19 -3.99
N PHE A 176 17.85 -0.97 -2.70
CA PHE A 176 17.46 0.34 -2.18
C PHE A 176 18.60 1.34 -2.25
N LEU A 177 18.38 2.46 -2.95
CA LEU A 177 19.35 3.54 -3.14
C LEU A 177 19.05 4.73 -2.23
N GLY A 178 17.77 5.03 -1.99
CA GLY A 178 17.34 6.13 -1.15
C GLY A 178 15.97 5.86 -0.54
N LEU A 179 15.84 6.11 0.76
CA LEU A 179 14.61 5.91 1.53
C LEU A 179 14.28 7.20 2.29
N SER A 180 13.03 7.62 2.25
CA SER A 180 12.56 8.80 2.98
C SER A 180 11.15 8.54 3.49
N ILE A 181 11.00 8.43 4.81
CA ILE A 181 9.70 8.32 5.47
C ILE A 181 9.56 9.44 6.50
N GLY A 182 8.34 9.79 6.83
CA GLY A 182 8.03 10.78 7.86
C GLY A 182 6.54 10.84 8.16
N ALA A 183 6.21 11.54 9.24
CA ALA A 183 4.84 11.71 9.70
C ALA A 183 4.62 13.13 10.25
N GLU A 184 3.39 13.63 10.12
CA GLU A 184 2.88 14.85 10.74
C GLU A 184 1.61 14.48 11.52
N GLY A 185 1.75 14.35 12.85
CA GLY A 185 0.61 14.03 13.72
C GLY A 185 -0.31 15.25 13.86
N GLU A 186 -1.61 15.04 13.73
CA GLU A 186 -2.65 16.07 13.89
C GLU A 186 -3.70 15.63 14.89
N ASP A 187 -4.16 16.55 15.74
CA ASP A 187 -5.23 16.28 16.72
C ASP A 187 -6.58 16.01 16.06
N ASP A 188 -6.91 16.74 15.00
CA ASP A 188 -8.13 16.57 14.22
C ASP A 188 -7.83 15.80 12.93
N MET A 189 -7.63 14.50 13.09
CA MET A 189 -7.28 13.61 11.99
C MET A 189 -8.27 13.71 10.83
N ILE A 190 -7.75 14.05 9.66
CA ILE A 190 -8.53 14.25 8.43
C ILE A 190 -8.94 12.93 7.75
N LEU A 191 -8.42 11.81 8.24
CA LEU A 191 -8.74 10.44 7.79
C LEU A 191 -8.65 9.49 8.98
N LYS A 192 -9.80 8.95 9.42
CA LYS A 192 -9.87 8.04 10.59
C LYS A 192 -11.14 7.19 10.57
N VAL A 193 -11.18 6.16 11.40
CA VAL A 193 -12.41 5.53 11.90
C VAL A 193 -12.65 6.09 13.31
N PRO A 194 -13.76 6.82 13.56
CA PRO A 194 -13.97 7.56 14.82
C PRO A 194 -14.10 6.66 16.06
N ALA A 195 -14.76 5.50 15.93
CA ALA A 195 -15.01 4.59 17.04
C ALA A 195 -14.41 3.19 16.78
N GLY A 196 -14.35 2.37 17.83
CA GLY A 196 -13.77 1.02 17.80
C GLY A 196 -12.36 0.94 18.38
N GLY A 197 -11.73 2.09 18.68
CA GLY A 197 -10.44 2.17 19.38
C GLY A 197 -10.58 2.49 20.85
N SER A 198 -9.46 2.59 21.57
CA SER A 198 -9.43 2.86 23.02
C SER A 198 -9.97 4.24 23.41
N LYS A 199 -9.86 5.22 22.51
CA LYS A 199 -10.40 6.58 22.74
C LYS A 199 -11.91 6.62 22.74
N LYS A 200 -12.53 5.81 21.89
CA LYS A 200 -13.99 5.68 21.74
C LYS A 200 -14.33 4.24 21.36
N PRO A 201 -14.55 3.34 22.34
CA PRO A 201 -14.99 1.98 22.06
C PRO A 201 -16.34 1.96 21.32
N ASN A 202 -16.64 0.86 20.63
CA ASN A 202 -17.95 0.67 20.02
C ASN A 202 -19.02 0.43 21.09
N ASP A 203 -20.15 1.12 20.93
CA ASP A 203 -21.39 0.92 21.68
C ASP A 203 -22.61 1.10 20.75
N GLU A 204 -23.83 1.00 21.29
CA GLU A 204 -25.04 1.14 20.50
C GLU A 204 -25.16 2.52 19.83
N GLU A 205 -24.71 3.58 20.50
CA GLU A 205 -24.76 4.94 19.98
C GLU A 205 -23.76 5.13 18.82
N THR A 206 -22.52 4.73 18.98
CA THR A 206 -21.48 4.82 17.94
C THR A 206 -21.85 4.03 16.69
N ILE A 207 -22.44 2.85 16.85
CA ILE A 207 -22.92 2.03 15.74
C ILE A 207 -24.11 2.70 15.04
N LYS A 208 -25.08 3.20 15.80
CA LYS A 208 -26.23 3.94 15.26
C LYS A 208 -25.79 5.18 14.48
N ASN A 209 -24.76 5.90 14.98
CA ASN A 209 -24.21 7.10 14.37
C ASN A 209 -23.20 6.76 13.25
N ARG A 210 -22.96 5.47 12.94
CA ARG A 210 -22.07 4.97 11.90
C ARG A 210 -20.59 5.40 12.09
N GLU A 211 -20.18 5.59 13.34
CA GLU A 211 -18.83 6.04 13.69
C GLU A 211 -17.77 4.93 13.60
N ASN A 212 -18.20 3.69 13.41
CA ASN A 212 -17.37 2.52 13.13
C ASN A 212 -16.88 2.46 11.66
N PHE A 213 -17.22 3.45 10.83
CA PHE A 213 -16.78 3.55 9.44
C PHE A 213 -15.78 4.68 9.24
N VAL A 214 -14.98 4.54 8.17
CA VAL A 214 -14.00 5.55 7.81
C VAL A 214 -14.64 6.86 7.39
N ILE A 215 -14.13 7.96 7.96
CA ILE A 215 -14.46 9.33 7.55
C ILE A 215 -13.22 10.02 6.99
N MET A 216 -13.43 10.94 6.05
CA MET A 216 -12.35 11.64 5.36
C MET A 216 -12.72 13.08 5.05
N LYS A 217 -11.85 14.02 5.40
CA LYS A 217 -11.89 15.42 4.95
C LYS A 217 -11.16 15.53 3.61
N GLY A 218 -11.82 15.15 2.52
CA GLY A 218 -11.20 14.92 1.20
C GLY A 218 -10.40 16.12 0.66
N GLN A 219 -10.81 17.36 0.93
CA GLN A 219 -10.07 18.56 0.50
C GLN A 219 -8.72 18.70 1.21
N ASP A 220 -8.66 18.40 2.52
CA ASP A 220 -7.45 18.52 3.30
C ASP A 220 -6.48 17.39 2.96
N VAL A 221 -6.99 16.16 2.80
CA VAL A 221 -6.21 15.03 2.25
C VAL A 221 -5.62 15.38 0.89
N PHE A 222 -6.41 15.98 -0.01
CA PHE A 222 -5.93 16.38 -1.34
C PHE A 222 -4.81 17.44 -1.25
N LYS A 223 -4.98 18.50 -0.46
CA LYS A 223 -3.96 19.56 -0.27
C LYS A 223 -2.65 18.98 0.26
N PHE A 224 -2.73 18.10 1.27
CA PHE A 224 -1.57 17.42 1.82
C PHE A 224 -0.88 16.56 0.74
N ALA A 225 -1.65 15.72 0.06
CA ALA A 225 -1.13 14.78 -0.94
C ALA A 225 -0.36 15.46 -2.08
N VAL A 226 -0.94 16.52 -2.69
CA VAL A 226 -0.34 17.19 -3.85
C VAL A 226 0.94 17.96 -3.51
N SER A 227 1.16 18.30 -2.24
CA SER A 227 2.41 18.90 -1.78
C SER A 227 3.44 17.87 -1.35
N THR A 228 3.00 16.84 -0.64
CA THR A 228 3.87 15.90 0.07
C THR A 228 4.43 14.82 -0.87
N LEU A 229 3.61 14.27 -1.78
CA LEU A 229 4.05 13.19 -2.66
C LEU A 229 5.25 13.57 -3.55
N PRO A 230 5.26 14.74 -4.25
CA PRO A 230 6.45 15.16 -4.98
C PRO A 230 7.65 15.40 -4.06
N LYS A 231 7.43 16.08 -2.91
CA LYS A 231 8.48 16.41 -1.96
C LYS A 231 9.22 15.16 -1.46
N VAL A 232 8.48 14.19 -0.92
CA VAL A 232 9.09 12.97 -0.36
C VAL A 232 9.79 12.13 -1.44
N THR A 233 9.31 12.16 -2.69
CA THR A 233 9.97 11.50 -3.81
C THR A 233 11.31 12.17 -4.14
N LEU A 234 11.35 13.51 -4.18
CA LEU A 234 12.58 14.27 -4.38
C LEU A 234 13.57 14.10 -3.24
N ASP A 235 13.10 14.09 -1.99
CA ASP A 235 13.94 13.83 -0.79
C ASP A 235 14.59 12.42 -0.87
N ALA A 236 13.86 11.43 -1.37
CA ALA A 236 14.41 10.08 -1.55
C ALA A 236 15.39 10.00 -2.73
N LEU A 237 15.16 10.74 -3.82
CA LEU A 237 16.10 10.87 -4.94
C LEU A 237 17.41 11.54 -4.53
N GLU A 238 17.33 12.60 -3.73
CA GLU A 238 18.54 13.27 -3.17
C GLU A 238 19.39 12.29 -2.38
N LYS A 239 18.77 11.48 -1.48
CA LYS A 239 19.47 10.43 -0.74
C LYS A 239 20.07 9.35 -1.65
N ALA A 240 19.39 9.03 -2.76
CA ALA A 240 19.88 8.11 -3.78
C ALA A 240 20.98 8.72 -4.66
N LYS A 241 21.21 10.04 -4.61
CA LYS A 241 22.07 10.82 -5.51
C LYS A 241 21.67 10.67 -6.98
N LEU A 242 20.35 10.69 -7.21
CA LEU A 242 19.73 10.59 -8.53
C LEU A 242 18.84 11.81 -8.78
N GLU A 243 18.62 12.10 -10.05
CA GLU A 243 17.65 13.08 -10.51
C GLU A 243 16.35 12.42 -11.00
N VAL A 244 15.28 13.20 -11.16
CA VAL A 244 13.97 12.70 -11.59
C VAL A 244 14.07 11.99 -12.96
N ASN A 245 14.91 12.48 -13.85
CA ASN A 245 15.09 11.90 -15.19
C ASN A 245 15.83 10.57 -15.21
N ASP A 246 16.49 10.19 -14.10
CA ASP A 246 17.11 8.87 -13.93
C ASP A 246 16.09 7.76 -13.62
N LEU A 247 14.84 8.13 -13.32
CA LEU A 247 13.76 7.19 -13.07
C LEU A 247 13.22 6.61 -14.38
N ALA A 248 13.10 5.30 -14.43
CA ALA A 248 12.35 4.59 -15.46
C ALA A 248 10.84 4.73 -15.22
N MET A 249 10.38 4.58 -13.97
CA MET A 249 8.97 4.61 -13.59
C MET A 249 8.75 5.01 -12.13
N VAL A 250 7.59 5.63 -11.86
CA VAL A 250 7.11 5.96 -10.51
C VAL A 250 5.85 5.13 -10.21
N PHE A 251 5.80 4.51 -9.04
CA PHE A 251 4.66 3.76 -8.51
C PHE A 251 4.06 4.55 -7.34
N PRO A 252 3.11 5.45 -7.60
CA PRO A 252 2.48 6.24 -6.55
C PRO A 252 1.39 5.43 -5.84
N HIS A 253 1.09 5.80 -4.60
CA HIS A 253 -0.14 5.40 -3.94
C HIS A 253 -1.35 5.74 -4.82
N GLN A 254 -2.22 4.74 -5.04
CA GLN A 254 -3.35 4.79 -5.96
C GLN A 254 -4.60 5.42 -5.29
N ALA A 255 -4.48 6.66 -4.81
CA ALA A 255 -5.57 7.32 -4.10
C ALA A 255 -6.58 8.01 -5.03
N ASN A 256 -6.06 8.75 -6.01
CA ASN A 256 -6.87 9.58 -6.91
C ASN A 256 -6.02 10.02 -8.11
N LEU A 257 -6.59 9.93 -9.33
CA LEU A 257 -5.91 10.32 -10.57
C LEU A 257 -5.38 11.76 -10.53
N ARG A 258 -6.18 12.71 -10.03
CA ARG A 258 -5.81 14.13 -9.97
C ARG A 258 -4.59 14.41 -9.08
N ILE A 259 -4.40 13.61 -8.04
CA ILE A 259 -3.22 13.70 -7.16
C ILE A 259 -1.98 13.27 -7.95
N ILE A 260 -2.07 12.17 -8.70
CA ILE A 260 -0.97 11.64 -9.51
C ILE A 260 -0.60 12.63 -10.62
N GLU A 261 -1.60 13.18 -11.32
CA GLU A 261 -1.39 14.22 -12.35
C GLU A 261 -0.71 15.46 -11.77
N SER A 262 -1.14 15.91 -10.59
CA SER A 262 -0.50 17.03 -9.89
C SER A 262 0.95 16.73 -9.51
N ALA A 263 1.23 15.52 -9.05
CA ALA A 263 2.59 15.09 -8.72
C ALA A 263 3.49 15.07 -9.96
N ALA A 264 3.04 14.49 -11.07
CA ALA A 264 3.75 14.44 -12.34
C ALA A 264 4.11 15.87 -12.82
N LYS A 265 3.13 16.78 -12.79
CA LYS A 265 3.34 18.19 -13.17
C LYS A 265 4.37 18.89 -12.27
N ARG A 266 4.30 18.70 -10.95
CA ARG A 266 5.21 19.35 -9.98
C ARG A 266 6.63 18.79 -10.07
N MET A 267 6.77 17.49 -10.31
CA MET A 267 8.05 16.84 -10.52
C MET A 267 8.64 17.13 -11.91
N LYS A 268 7.87 17.73 -12.81
CA LYS A 268 8.20 17.92 -14.24
C LYS A 268 8.60 16.59 -14.91
N PHE A 269 7.86 15.54 -14.57
CA PHE A 269 8.12 14.18 -15.05
C PHE A 269 6.91 13.67 -15.83
N PRO A 270 7.10 12.96 -16.97
CA PRO A 270 6.00 12.55 -17.84
C PRO A 270 4.97 11.68 -17.12
N LEU A 271 3.67 11.97 -17.30
CA LEU A 271 2.59 11.24 -16.63
C LEU A 271 2.57 9.75 -17.02
N GLU A 272 2.93 9.42 -18.25
CA GLU A 272 3.03 8.04 -18.74
C GLU A 272 4.07 7.18 -18.02
N LYS A 273 4.99 7.82 -17.30
CA LYS A 273 5.96 7.14 -16.42
C LYS A 273 5.44 6.93 -14.99
N PHE A 274 4.25 7.41 -14.67
CA PHE A 274 3.54 7.04 -13.44
C PHE A 274 2.66 5.84 -13.73
N TYR A 275 2.97 4.70 -13.11
CA TYR A 275 2.13 3.51 -13.26
C TYR A 275 0.82 3.68 -12.51
N MET A 276 -0.29 3.49 -13.20
CA MET A 276 -1.63 3.67 -12.65
C MET A 276 -2.51 2.45 -12.94
N ASN A 277 -3.10 1.90 -11.88
CA ASN A 277 -4.10 0.84 -11.95
C ASN A 277 -5.32 1.10 -11.06
N LEU A 278 -5.40 2.34 -10.50
CA LEU A 278 -6.53 2.73 -9.66
C LEU A 278 -7.89 2.63 -10.36
N SER A 279 -7.93 2.73 -11.67
CA SER A 279 -9.19 2.59 -12.44
C SER A 279 -9.84 1.22 -12.26
N ARG A 280 -9.03 0.17 -11.96
CA ARG A 280 -9.49 -1.21 -11.80
C ARG A 280 -9.56 -1.69 -10.35
N TYR A 281 -8.76 -1.10 -9.47
CA TYR A 281 -8.65 -1.60 -8.09
C TYR A 281 -9.05 -0.58 -7.05
N GLY A 282 -9.25 0.70 -7.45
CA GLY A 282 -9.48 1.78 -6.50
C GLY A 282 -8.29 2.01 -5.58
N ASN A 283 -8.57 2.58 -4.42
CA ASN A 283 -7.60 2.79 -3.37
C ASN A 283 -7.56 1.57 -2.45
N THR A 284 -6.51 0.76 -2.53
CA THR A 284 -6.25 -0.40 -1.67
C THR A 284 -5.27 -0.09 -0.53
N SER A 285 -5.20 1.17 -0.09
CA SER A 285 -4.38 1.66 1.03
C SER A 285 -2.93 1.16 0.98
N SER A 286 -2.45 0.47 2.02
CA SER A 286 -1.08 -0.04 2.11
C SER A 286 -0.67 -0.98 0.96
N ALA A 287 -1.61 -1.71 0.38
CA ALA A 287 -1.34 -2.64 -0.71
C ALA A 287 -1.11 -1.96 -2.07
N SER A 288 -1.60 -0.73 -2.24
CA SER A 288 -1.77 -0.10 -3.56
C SER A 288 -0.47 0.05 -4.36
N VAL A 289 0.61 0.49 -3.71
CA VAL A 289 1.93 0.67 -4.33
C VAL A 289 2.51 -0.68 -4.75
N GLY A 290 2.38 -1.68 -3.88
CA GLY A 290 2.88 -3.03 -4.13
C GLY A 290 2.09 -3.75 -5.23
N ILE A 291 0.76 -3.60 -5.30
CA ILE A 291 -0.08 -4.14 -6.39
C ILE A 291 0.30 -3.48 -7.72
N ALA A 292 0.53 -2.16 -7.71
CA ALA A 292 0.95 -1.43 -8.91
C ALA A 292 2.31 -1.93 -9.43
N LEU A 293 3.28 -2.12 -8.53
CA LEU A 293 4.60 -2.64 -8.87
C LEU A 293 4.52 -4.11 -9.36
N GLY A 294 3.83 -4.98 -8.62
CA GLY A 294 3.69 -6.39 -8.98
C GLY A 294 3.06 -6.58 -10.36
N GLU A 295 2.00 -5.83 -10.65
CA GLU A 295 1.34 -5.87 -11.97
C GLU A 295 2.25 -5.35 -13.09
N ALA A 296 3.04 -4.30 -12.85
CA ALA A 296 3.99 -3.79 -13.84
C ALA A 296 5.12 -4.80 -14.12
N ILE A 297 5.57 -5.54 -13.11
CA ILE A 297 6.55 -6.61 -13.27
C ILE A 297 5.97 -7.74 -14.13
N GLU A 298 4.76 -8.22 -13.84
CA GLU A 298 4.09 -9.25 -14.65
C GLU A 298 3.94 -8.83 -16.12
N LYS A 299 3.73 -7.53 -16.38
CA LYS A 299 3.65 -6.97 -17.74
C LYS A 299 5.01 -6.73 -18.40
N GLY A 300 6.12 -7.02 -17.71
CA GLY A 300 7.48 -6.80 -18.21
C GLY A 300 7.85 -5.33 -18.39
N LEU A 301 7.18 -4.42 -17.67
CA LEU A 301 7.43 -2.97 -17.74
C LEU A 301 8.58 -2.53 -16.84
N VAL A 302 8.98 -3.36 -15.87
CA VAL A 302 10.13 -3.12 -14.99
C VAL A 302 11.22 -4.13 -15.35
N LYS A 303 12.42 -3.65 -15.60
CA LYS A 303 13.55 -4.45 -16.05
C LYS A 303 14.73 -4.33 -15.08
N LYS A 304 15.55 -5.36 -15.02
CA LYS A 304 16.82 -5.30 -14.27
C LYS A 304 17.64 -4.07 -14.67
N GLY A 305 18.03 -3.30 -13.67
CA GLY A 305 18.80 -2.05 -13.85
C GLY A 305 17.95 -0.79 -13.86
N ASP A 306 16.63 -0.88 -14.00
CA ASP A 306 15.75 0.29 -13.92
C ASP A 306 15.78 0.91 -12.52
N ASN A 307 15.87 2.24 -12.45
CA ASN A 307 15.61 2.97 -11.23
C ASN A 307 14.12 3.26 -11.15
N ILE A 308 13.48 2.81 -10.10
CA ILE A 308 12.05 3.02 -9.85
C ILE A 308 11.84 3.75 -8.53
N ALA A 309 10.75 4.51 -8.45
CA ALA A 309 10.31 5.15 -7.22
C ALA A 309 9.00 4.56 -6.75
N LEU A 310 8.94 4.08 -5.49
CA LEU A 310 7.71 3.80 -4.76
C LEU A 310 7.40 5.02 -3.90
N THR A 311 6.18 5.58 -3.95
CA THR A 311 5.89 6.80 -3.22
C THR A 311 4.44 6.85 -2.75
N GLY A 312 4.22 7.38 -1.55
CA GLY A 312 2.90 7.41 -0.96
C GLY A 312 2.73 8.42 0.16
N PHE A 313 1.48 8.62 0.52
CA PHE A 313 1.01 9.38 1.67
C PHE A 313 -0.21 8.67 2.26
N GLY A 314 -0.53 8.92 3.52
CA GLY A 314 -1.64 8.24 4.19
C GLY A 314 -2.13 8.95 5.43
N GLY A 315 -3.12 8.32 6.08
CA GLY A 315 -3.60 8.76 7.38
C GLY A 315 -2.47 8.78 8.43
N GLY A 316 -2.61 9.72 9.38
CA GLY A 316 -1.62 9.88 10.43
C GLY A 316 -1.28 11.37 10.69
N LEU A 317 -0.84 12.24 9.80
CA LEU A 317 -0.52 11.94 8.40
C LEU A 317 0.85 11.28 8.28
N THR A 318 0.96 10.35 7.34
CA THR A 318 2.22 9.67 7.04
C THR A 318 2.61 9.86 5.57
N TYR A 319 3.89 9.79 5.27
CA TYR A 319 4.40 9.86 3.89
C TYR A 319 5.68 9.06 3.76
N GLY A 320 5.97 8.60 2.54
CA GLY A 320 7.19 7.84 2.29
C GLY A 320 7.49 7.66 0.81
N SER A 321 8.79 7.51 0.53
CA SER A 321 9.28 7.13 -0.79
C SER A 321 10.53 6.25 -0.69
N ALA A 322 10.63 5.30 -1.61
CA ALA A 322 11.77 4.42 -1.77
C ALA A 322 12.25 4.45 -3.22
N ILE A 323 13.51 4.77 -3.43
CA ILE A 323 14.19 4.68 -4.73
C ILE A 323 14.93 3.36 -4.78
N ILE A 324 14.64 2.56 -5.79
CA ILE A 324 15.14 1.20 -5.92
C ILE A 324 15.74 1.03 -7.31
N LYS A 325 16.98 0.52 -7.39
CA LYS A 325 17.53 -0.02 -8.61
C LYS A 325 17.13 -1.48 -8.72
N TRP A 326 16.31 -1.81 -9.70
CA TRP A 326 15.69 -3.12 -9.80
C TRP A 326 16.72 -4.23 -10.06
N ALA A 327 16.65 -5.33 -9.29
CA ALA A 327 17.72 -6.34 -9.26
C ALA A 327 17.46 -7.57 -10.13
N TYR A 328 16.22 -7.81 -10.65
CA TYR A 328 15.87 -9.02 -11.41
C TYR A 328 14.87 -8.76 -12.53
#